data_97925122ff647b694c166ca465fb0d29
#
_entry.id   97925122ff647b694c166ca465fb0d29
#
_cell.length_a   1.000
_cell.length_b   1.000
_cell.length_c   1.000
_cell.angle_alpha   90.00
_cell.angle_beta   90.00
_cell.angle_gamma   90.00
#
_symmetry.space_group_name_H-M   'P 1'
#
loop_
_entity.id
_entity.type
_entity.pdbx_description
1 polymer ?
#
loop_
_entity_poly.entity_id
_entity_poly.type
_entity_poly.pdbx_seq_one_letter_code
_entity_poly.pdbx_strand_id
1 'polypeptide(L)'
;MTEMKSRRGIYLLPNLLTTGALFSGFYSIVAAMNQHFGSAAIAIFVAMILDGMDGRIARLTNTQSAFGMQYDSLSDMVSFGLAPSLVVYQWALFGMGKLGWLAAFVYTACASLRLARFNTQATSIDKRYFQGLPSPGAAAVLAGLVWFGSSYGLIDGTTIGAMCFL
;
A
#
# COMPACT_ATOMS: atom_id res chain seq x y z
N MET A 1 20.77 21.01 29.70
CA MET A 1 19.34 20.57 29.58
C MET A 1 18.69 20.83 28.21
N THR A 2 19.39 21.40 27.24
CA THR A 2 18.87 21.79 25.91
C THR A 2 19.04 20.73 24.83
N GLU A 3 19.95 19.79 24.96
CA GLU A 3 20.20 18.75 23.91
C GLU A 3 19.14 17.64 23.81
N MET A 4 18.45 17.33 24.91
CA MET A 4 17.44 16.26 24.89
C MET A 4 16.14 16.64 24.16
N LYS A 5 15.84 17.93 24.01
CA LYS A 5 14.62 18.41 23.34
C LYS A 5 14.74 18.37 21.81
N SER A 6 15.96 18.58 21.28
CA SER A 6 16.25 18.52 19.84
C SER A 6 16.15 17.08 19.29
N ARG A 7 16.58 16.08 20.04
CA ARG A 7 16.54 14.67 19.61
C ARG A 7 15.12 14.10 19.49
N ARG A 8 14.17 14.55 20.34
CA ARG A 8 12.77 14.07 20.27
C ARG A 8 12.05 14.49 18.99
N GLY A 9 12.33 15.66 18.44
CA GLY A 9 11.72 16.12 17.19
C GLY A 9 12.18 15.35 15.96
N ILE A 10 13.42 14.87 15.96
CA ILE A 10 13.99 14.12 14.82
C ILE A 10 13.38 12.72 14.68
N TYR A 11 12.99 12.07 15.79
CA TYR A 11 12.28 10.78 15.77
C TYR A 11 10.83 10.87 15.26
N LEU A 12 10.22 12.07 15.31
CA LEU A 12 8.85 12.27 14.86
C LEU A 12 8.74 12.36 13.33
N LEU A 13 9.81 12.81 12.67
CA LEU A 13 9.78 13.08 11.21
C LEU A 13 9.54 11.82 10.37
N PRO A 14 10.26 10.69 10.57
CA PRO A 14 9.94 9.45 9.85
C PRO A 14 8.51 8.98 10.12
N ASN A 15 8.07 8.95 11.38
CA ASN A 15 6.73 8.50 11.73
C ASN A 15 5.63 9.39 11.12
N LEU A 16 5.89 10.68 10.92
CA LEU A 16 4.96 11.59 10.25
C LEU A 16 4.83 11.25 8.77
N LEU A 17 5.92 10.91 8.10
CA LEU A 17 5.90 10.46 6.70
C LEU A 17 5.19 9.12 6.54
N THR A 18 5.46 8.16 7.43
CA THR A 18 4.74 6.89 7.49
C THR A 18 3.23 7.12 7.70
N THR A 19 2.86 8.06 8.58
CA THR A 19 1.46 8.46 8.76
C THR A 19 0.88 9.09 7.49
N GLY A 20 1.65 9.88 6.77
CA GLY A 20 1.26 10.43 5.48
C GLY A 20 1.04 9.34 4.42
N ALA A 21 1.91 8.33 4.37
CA ALA A 21 1.75 7.17 3.50
C ALA A 21 0.47 6.39 3.85
N LEU A 22 0.24 6.12 5.14
CA LEU A 22 -0.98 5.49 5.64
C LEU A 22 -2.24 6.28 5.27
N PHE A 23 -2.20 7.61 5.46
CA PHE A 23 -3.31 8.49 5.09
C PHE A 23 -3.59 8.42 3.58
N SER A 24 -2.55 8.43 2.75
CA SER A 24 -2.69 8.34 1.29
C SER A 24 -3.28 6.98 0.87
N GLY A 25 -2.84 5.87 1.48
CA GLY A 25 -3.44 4.55 1.29
C GLY A 25 -4.91 4.49 1.70
N PHE A 26 -5.24 5.06 2.85
CA PHE A 26 -6.63 5.17 3.32
C PHE A 26 -7.48 6.02 2.38
N TYR A 27 -6.99 7.18 1.96
CA TYR A 27 -7.67 8.04 1.00
C TYR A 27 -7.93 7.32 -0.34
N SER A 28 -7.00 6.49 -0.79
CA SER A 28 -7.17 5.66 -1.99
C SER A 28 -8.42 4.77 -1.89
N ILE A 29 -8.64 4.13 -0.74
CA ILE A 29 -9.83 3.31 -0.49
C ILE A 29 -11.10 4.17 -0.56
N VAL A 30 -11.10 5.31 0.13
CA VAL A 30 -12.25 6.24 0.14
C VAL A 30 -12.55 6.78 -1.26
N ALA A 31 -11.51 7.12 -2.04
CA ALA A 31 -11.67 7.58 -3.42
C ALA A 31 -12.29 6.48 -4.31
N ALA A 32 -11.84 5.22 -4.16
CA ALA A 32 -12.41 4.09 -4.89
C ALA A 32 -13.87 3.82 -4.53
N MET A 33 -14.25 3.94 -3.24
CA MET A 33 -15.65 3.83 -2.80
C MET A 33 -16.54 4.91 -3.43
N ASN A 34 -15.97 6.08 -3.73
CA ASN A 34 -16.65 7.17 -4.43
C ASN A 34 -16.47 7.11 -5.96
N GLN A 35 -16.05 5.98 -6.53
CA GLN A 35 -15.85 5.78 -7.96
C GLN A 35 -14.77 6.67 -8.60
N HIS A 36 -13.93 7.33 -7.82
CA HIS A 36 -12.82 8.16 -8.29
C HIS A 36 -11.54 7.31 -8.46
N PHE A 37 -11.55 6.37 -9.39
CA PHE A 37 -10.49 5.37 -9.56
C PHE A 37 -9.14 5.98 -9.96
N GLY A 38 -9.13 7.02 -10.79
CA GLY A 38 -7.90 7.74 -11.14
C GLY A 38 -7.22 8.35 -9.90
N SER A 39 -8.00 9.02 -9.04
CA SER A 39 -7.50 9.60 -7.78
C SER A 39 -7.06 8.50 -6.80
N ALA A 40 -7.77 7.37 -6.76
CA ALA A 40 -7.41 6.23 -5.93
C ALA A 40 -6.05 5.66 -6.32
N ALA A 41 -5.81 5.47 -7.62
CA ALA A 41 -4.54 4.98 -8.15
C ALA A 41 -3.38 5.95 -7.86
N ILE A 42 -3.58 7.25 -8.10
CA ILE A 42 -2.57 8.28 -7.81
C ILE A 42 -2.22 8.28 -6.31
N ALA A 43 -3.21 8.13 -5.44
CA ALA A 43 -2.97 8.09 -3.99
C ALA A 43 -2.08 6.90 -3.57
N ILE A 44 -2.18 5.73 -4.21
CA ILE A 44 -1.27 4.60 -3.97
C ILE A 44 0.17 4.98 -4.38
N PHE A 45 0.37 5.66 -5.51
CA PHE A 45 1.70 6.12 -5.91
C PHE A 45 2.26 7.16 -4.94
N VAL A 46 1.43 8.06 -4.42
CA VAL A 46 1.85 9.03 -3.39
C VAL A 46 2.25 8.31 -2.11
N ALA A 47 1.47 7.30 -1.66
CA ALA A 47 1.83 6.47 -0.51
C ALA A 47 3.21 5.82 -0.70
N MET A 48 3.50 5.29 -1.89
CA MET A 48 4.78 4.66 -2.22
C MET A 48 5.96 5.63 -2.17
N ILE A 49 5.77 6.87 -2.61
CA ILE A 49 6.81 7.91 -2.54
C ILE A 49 7.09 8.26 -1.08
N LEU A 50 6.05 8.48 -0.27
CA LEU A 50 6.17 8.84 1.14
C LEU A 50 6.85 7.73 1.95
N ASP A 51 6.48 6.47 1.73
CA ASP A 51 7.08 5.28 2.29
C ASP A 51 8.59 5.16 1.94
N GLY A 52 8.92 5.34 0.65
CA GLY A 52 10.32 5.34 0.22
C GLY A 52 11.15 6.47 0.84
N MET A 53 10.52 7.59 1.19
CA MET A 53 11.17 8.74 1.84
C MET A 53 11.38 8.51 3.33
N ASP A 54 10.41 7.97 4.07
CA ASP A 54 10.53 7.79 5.53
C ASP A 54 11.65 6.78 5.87
N GLY A 55 11.74 5.68 5.16
CA GLY A 55 12.82 4.72 5.34
C GLY A 55 14.21 5.28 4.99
N ARG A 56 14.32 6.19 4.02
CA ARG A 56 15.58 6.90 3.71
C ARG A 56 15.93 7.89 4.80
N ILE A 57 14.98 8.69 5.25
CA ILE A 57 15.17 9.70 6.30
C ILE A 57 15.55 9.03 7.62
N ALA A 58 14.84 7.95 8.02
CA ALA A 58 15.17 7.21 9.24
C ALA A 58 16.61 6.66 9.24
N ARG A 59 17.11 6.23 8.08
CA ARG A 59 18.51 5.78 7.92
C ARG A 59 19.50 6.92 7.97
N LEU A 60 19.24 8.03 7.29
CA LEU A 60 20.13 9.20 7.25
C LEU A 60 20.23 9.90 8.60
N THR A 61 19.16 9.92 9.38
CA THR A 61 19.10 10.58 10.69
C THR A 61 19.46 9.65 11.85
N ASN A 62 19.75 8.36 11.60
CA ASN A 62 19.96 7.32 12.62
C ASN A 62 18.85 7.29 13.69
N THR A 63 17.59 7.49 13.25
CA THR A 63 16.41 7.52 14.13
C THR A 63 15.57 6.24 14.01
N GLN A 64 16.14 5.15 13.56
CA GLN A 64 15.48 3.86 13.50
C GLN A 64 15.10 3.39 14.90
N SER A 65 13.81 3.09 15.10
CA SER A 65 13.28 2.54 16.35
C SER A 65 12.50 1.26 16.08
N ALA A 66 12.43 0.38 17.08
CA ALA A 66 11.62 -0.85 16.99
C ALA A 66 10.14 -0.50 16.76
N PHE A 67 9.65 0.58 17.38
CA PHE A 67 8.29 1.08 17.15
C PHE A 67 8.10 1.54 15.71
N GLY A 68 9.04 2.35 15.17
CA GLY A 68 8.96 2.85 13.80
C GLY A 68 8.89 1.72 12.76
N MET A 69 9.71 0.67 12.91
CA MET A 69 9.68 -0.50 12.02
C MET A 69 8.34 -1.24 12.06
N GLN A 70 7.71 -1.38 13.23
CA GLN A 70 6.40 -2.02 13.34
C GLN A 70 5.30 -1.15 12.77
N TYR A 71 5.35 0.15 13.04
CA TYR A 71 4.40 1.11 12.52
C TYR A 71 4.45 1.21 10.98
N ASP A 72 5.64 1.23 10.42
CA ASP A 72 5.91 1.16 8.98
C ASP A 72 5.28 -0.08 8.34
N SER A 73 5.52 -1.26 8.93
CA SER A 73 4.93 -2.52 8.45
C SER A 73 3.39 -2.52 8.49
N LEU A 74 2.78 -1.89 9.50
CA LEU A 74 1.32 -1.76 9.56
C LEU A 74 0.80 -0.79 8.50
N SER A 75 1.51 0.32 8.28
CA SER A 75 1.21 1.29 7.21
C SER A 75 1.30 0.63 5.83
N ASP A 76 2.36 -0.13 5.57
CA ASP A 76 2.58 -0.90 4.35
C ASP A 76 1.46 -1.89 4.08
N MET A 77 0.99 -2.59 5.12
CA MET A 77 -0.11 -3.53 4.99
C MET A 77 -1.39 -2.84 4.50
N VAL A 78 -1.68 -1.65 5.00
CA VAL A 78 -2.85 -0.88 4.56
C VAL A 78 -2.63 -0.30 3.16
N SER A 79 -1.49 0.35 2.92
CA SER A 79 -1.23 1.13 1.70
C SER A 79 -0.93 0.26 0.48
N PHE A 80 -0.27 -0.91 0.66
CA PHE A 80 0.17 -1.80 -0.43
C PHE A 80 -0.45 -3.18 -0.40
N GLY A 81 -1.09 -3.57 0.71
CA GLY A 81 -1.87 -4.81 0.80
C GLY A 81 -3.36 -4.56 0.59
N LEU A 82 -3.96 -3.77 1.47
CA LEU A 82 -5.42 -3.59 1.51
C LEU A 82 -5.92 -2.60 0.46
N ALA A 83 -5.29 -1.42 0.33
CA ALA A 83 -5.78 -0.37 -0.57
C ALA A 83 -5.81 -0.83 -2.04
N PRO A 84 -4.74 -1.36 -2.66
CA PRO A 84 -4.78 -1.77 -4.05
C PRO A 84 -5.77 -2.91 -4.29
N SER A 85 -5.95 -3.84 -3.35
CA SER A 85 -6.92 -4.94 -3.49
C SER A 85 -8.36 -4.42 -3.51
N LEU A 86 -8.71 -3.48 -2.63
CA LEU A 86 -10.04 -2.89 -2.58
C LEU A 86 -10.32 -1.97 -3.76
N VAL A 87 -9.30 -1.24 -4.24
CA VAL A 87 -9.43 -0.40 -5.44
C VAL A 87 -9.73 -1.27 -6.67
N VAL A 88 -8.98 -2.36 -6.87
CA VAL A 88 -9.24 -3.30 -7.97
C VAL A 88 -10.58 -4.00 -7.80
N TYR A 89 -10.96 -4.37 -6.58
CA TYR A 89 -12.26 -4.96 -6.31
C TYR A 89 -13.39 -4.03 -6.73
N GLN A 90 -13.36 -2.77 -6.31
CA GLN A 90 -14.40 -1.79 -6.66
C GLN A 90 -14.41 -1.46 -8.15
N TRP A 91 -13.25 -1.42 -8.78
CA TRP A 91 -13.12 -1.06 -10.19
C TRP A 91 -13.57 -2.17 -11.14
N ALA A 92 -13.15 -3.42 -10.88
CA ALA A 92 -13.30 -4.49 -11.86
C ALA A 92 -13.97 -5.78 -11.33
N LEU A 93 -13.84 -6.07 -10.03
CA LEU A 93 -14.25 -7.37 -9.48
C LEU A 93 -15.60 -7.33 -8.77
N PHE A 94 -16.19 -6.15 -8.57
CA PHE A 94 -17.45 -6.00 -7.83
C PHE A 94 -18.58 -6.83 -8.43
N GLY A 95 -18.70 -6.87 -9.77
CA GLY A 95 -19.71 -7.66 -10.49
C GLY A 95 -19.53 -9.17 -10.41
N MET A 96 -18.35 -9.68 -10.02
CA MET A 96 -18.07 -11.12 -9.90
C MET A 96 -18.60 -11.74 -8.59
N GLY A 97 -19.31 -10.99 -7.76
CA GLY A 97 -19.90 -11.47 -6.53
C GLY A 97 -18.86 -12.10 -5.58
N LYS A 98 -19.11 -13.34 -5.15
CA LYS A 98 -18.25 -14.04 -4.17
C LYS A 98 -16.81 -14.26 -4.64
N LEU A 99 -16.59 -14.48 -5.92
CA LEU A 99 -15.25 -14.69 -6.47
C LEU A 99 -14.43 -13.40 -6.48
N GLY A 100 -15.07 -12.26 -6.72
CA GLY A 100 -14.38 -10.97 -6.76
C GLY A 100 -13.76 -10.57 -5.41
N TRP A 101 -14.56 -10.61 -4.34
CA TRP A 101 -14.00 -10.26 -3.01
C TRP A 101 -13.02 -11.33 -2.49
N LEU A 102 -13.20 -12.61 -2.87
CA LEU A 102 -12.26 -13.65 -2.51
C LEU A 102 -10.89 -13.42 -3.16
N ALA A 103 -10.86 -13.03 -4.44
CA ALA A 103 -9.62 -12.68 -5.14
C ALA A 103 -8.91 -11.49 -4.48
N ALA A 104 -9.65 -10.44 -4.10
CA ALA A 104 -9.12 -9.31 -3.36
C ALA A 104 -8.56 -9.72 -1.99
N PHE A 105 -9.28 -10.60 -1.28
CA PHE A 105 -8.81 -11.14 0.00
C PHE A 105 -7.52 -11.96 -0.15
N VAL A 106 -7.43 -12.83 -1.15
CA VAL A 106 -6.21 -13.64 -1.41
C VAL A 106 -5.01 -12.74 -1.64
N TYR A 107 -5.13 -11.69 -2.43
CA TYR A 107 -4.04 -10.73 -2.61
C TYR A 107 -3.62 -10.10 -1.27
N THR A 108 -4.58 -9.62 -0.49
CA THR A 108 -4.34 -9.01 0.82
C THR A 108 -3.67 -10.01 1.79
N ALA A 109 -4.14 -11.26 1.83
CA ALA A 109 -3.56 -12.31 2.66
C ALA A 109 -2.12 -12.64 2.24
N CYS A 110 -1.85 -12.75 0.94
CA CYS A 110 -0.49 -12.98 0.43
C CYS A 110 0.45 -11.81 0.75
N ALA A 111 -0.03 -10.57 0.66
CA ALA A 111 0.75 -9.39 1.05
C ALA A 111 1.08 -9.41 2.54
N SER A 112 0.12 -9.74 3.42
CA SER A 112 0.33 -9.81 4.87
C SER A 112 1.29 -10.93 5.27
N LEU A 113 1.14 -12.12 4.71
CA LEU A 113 2.04 -13.25 4.97
C LEU A 113 3.47 -12.94 4.52
N ARG A 114 3.61 -12.30 3.35
CA ARG A 114 4.91 -11.87 2.86
C ARG A 114 5.56 -10.86 3.79
N LEU A 115 4.83 -9.87 4.26
CA LEU A 115 5.33 -8.83 5.16
C LEU A 115 5.73 -9.43 6.52
N ALA A 116 4.91 -10.34 7.07
CA ALA A 116 5.22 -11.07 8.29
C ALA A 116 6.50 -11.91 8.13
N ARG A 117 6.65 -12.61 7.00
CA ARG A 117 7.87 -13.38 6.71
C ARG A 117 9.10 -12.48 6.61
N PHE A 118 8.99 -11.34 5.95
CA PHE A 118 10.09 -10.38 5.84
C PHE A 118 10.52 -9.88 7.22
N ASN A 119 9.57 -9.52 8.08
CA ASN A 119 9.85 -9.02 9.43
C ASN A 119 10.52 -10.08 10.34
N THR A 120 10.12 -11.34 10.21
CA THR A 120 10.72 -12.44 11.01
C THR A 120 12.11 -12.82 10.51
N GLN A 121 12.38 -12.66 9.22
CA GLN A 121 13.65 -13.04 8.61
C GLN A 121 14.69 -11.91 8.59
N ALA A 122 14.30 -10.66 8.88
CA ALA A 122 15.20 -9.51 8.89
C ALA A 122 16.40 -9.66 9.85
N THR A 123 16.31 -10.55 10.83
CA THR A 123 17.37 -10.86 11.81
C THR A 123 18.30 -12.03 11.44
N SER A 124 17.99 -12.84 10.40
CA SER A 124 18.70 -14.13 10.21
C SER A 124 19.15 -14.49 8.79
N ILE A 125 18.87 -13.68 7.75
CA ILE A 125 19.17 -14.05 6.35
C ILE A 125 20.21 -13.17 5.71
N ASP A 126 21.14 -13.85 4.99
CA ASP A 126 22.12 -13.27 4.06
C ASP A 126 21.38 -12.42 3.00
N LYS A 127 21.66 -11.12 2.97
CA LYS A 127 20.99 -10.09 2.13
C LYS A 127 21.20 -10.27 0.61
N ARG A 128 21.69 -11.41 0.17
CA ARG A 128 22.09 -11.62 -1.24
C ARG A 128 20.97 -12.06 -2.17
N TYR A 129 19.83 -12.50 -1.64
CA TYR A 129 18.74 -12.99 -2.49
C TYR A 129 17.41 -12.29 -2.16
N PHE A 130 16.90 -11.56 -3.12
CA PHE A 130 15.56 -10.95 -3.07
C PHE A 130 14.52 -12.05 -3.36
N GLN A 131 13.72 -12.42 -2.35
CA GLN A 131 12.68 -13.44 -2.52
C GLN A 131 11.34 -12.79 -2.90
N GLY A 132 11.04 -12.76 -4.20
CA GLY A 132 9.73 -12.36 -4.72
C GLY A 132 9.58 -10.85 -4.97
N LEU A 133 8.43 -10.45 -5.57
CA LEU A 133 8.10 -9.06 -5.89
C LEU A 133 7.85 -8.24 -4.62
N PRO A 134 8.47 -7.06 -4.40
CA PRO A 134 8.19 -6.20 -3.25
C PRO A 134 6.73 -5.75 -3.20
N SER A 135 6.15 -5.62 -1.98
CA SER A 135 4.74 -5.21 -1.81
C SER A 135 4.41 -3.87 -2.51
N PRO A 136 5.27 -2.83 -2.42
CA PRO A 136 5.05 -1.61 -3.20
C PRO A 136 5.08 -1.84 -4.72
N GLY A 137 5.93 -2.76 -5.21
CA GLY A 137 5.96 -3.11 -6.63
C GLY A 137 4.68 -3.77 -7.13
N ALA A 138 4.12 -4.70 -6.35
CA ALA A 138 2.83 -5.32 -6.67
C ALA A 138 1.69 -4.29 -6.64
N ALA A 139 1.68 -3.41 -5.63
CA ALA A 139 0.72 -2.31 -5.53
C ALA A 139 0.81 -1.34 -6.72
N ALA A 140 2.04 -1.03 -7.18
CA ALA A 140 2.27 -0.18 -8.35
C ALA A 140 1.68 -0.76 -9.63
N VAL A 141 1.83 -2.09 -9.85
CA VAL A 141 1.25 -2.76 -11.01
C VAL A 141 -0.27 -2.67 -10.99
N LEU A 142 -0.90 -2.94 -9.85
CA LEU A 142 -2.36 -2.85 -9.71
C LEU A 142 -2.86 -1.41 -9.86
N ALA A 143 -2.21 -0.43 -9.21
CA ALA A 143 -2.56 0.97 -9.35
C ALA A 143 -2.38 1.47 -10.78
N GLY A 144 -1.31 1.07 -11.47
CA GLY A 144 -1.08 1.38 -12.88
C GLY A 144 -2.14 0.81 -13.79
N LEU A 145 -2.57 -0.44 -13.55
CA LEU A 145 -3.65 -1.08 -14.28
C LEU A 145 -4.97 -0.32 -14.11
N VAL A 146 -5.32 0.06 -12.88
CA VAL A 146 -6.54 0.83 -12.59
C VAL A 146 -6.47 2.21 -13.23
N TRP A 147 -5.34 2.90 -13.09
CA TRP A 147 -5.17 4.23 -13.68
C TRP A 147 -5.31 4.21 -15.19
N PHE A 148 -4.60 3.30 -15.85
CA PHE A 148 -4.67 3.13 -17.28
C PHE A 148 -6.10 2.75 -17.72
N GLY A 149 -6.69 1.73 -17.10
CA GLY A 149 -8.02 1.24 -17.45
C GLY A 149 -9.12 2.28 -17.22
N SER A 150 -9.05 3.06 -16.15
CA SER A 150 -10.00 4.14 -15.88
C SER A 150 -9.84 5.32 -16.84
N SER A 151 -8.62 5.60 -17.31
CA SER A 151 -8.34 6.71 -18.25
C SER A 151 -8.79 6.37 -19.67
N TYR A 152 -8.74 5.12 -20.07
CA TYR A 152 -9.12 4.66 -21.42
C TYR A 152 -10.51 4.06 -21.50
N GLY A 153 -11.27 4.04 -20.40
CA GLY A 153 -12.63 3.49 -20.36
C GLY A 153 -12.68 1.98 -20.68
N LEU A 154 -11.57 1.25 -20.44
CA LEU A 154 -11.46 -0.18 -20.81
C LEU A 154 -12.39 -1.07 -19.98
N ILE A 155 -12.76 -0.61 -18.79
CA ILE A 155 -13.68 -1.32 -17.88
C ILE A 155 -14.51 -0.26 -17.18
N ASP A 156 -15.70 0.02 -17.71
CA ASP A 156 -16.74 0.63 -16.90
C ASP A 156 -17.30 -0.46 -16.00
N GLY A 157 -17.30 -0.25 -14.67
CA GLY A 157 -17.81 -1.22 -13.70
C GLY A 157 -19.25 -1.67 -13.97
N THR A 158 -19.95 -0.95 -14.85
CA THR A 158 -21.26 -1.31 -15.41
C THR A 158 -21.19 -2.42 -16.45
N THR A 159 -20.09 -2.53 -17.22
CA THR A 159 -19.96 -3.54 -18.28
C THR A 159 -19.70 -4.94 -17.73
N ILE A 160 -18.93 -5.08 -16.65
CA ILE A 160 -18.72 -6.40 -16.00
C ILE A 160 -20.00 -6.82 -15.27
N GLY A 161 -20.72 -5.91 -14.62
CA GLY A 161 -22.03 -6.19 -14.03
C GLY A 161 -23.04 -6.68 -15.07
N ALA A 162 -23.07 -6.07 -16.25
CA ALA A 162 -23.95 -6.49 -17.34
C ALA A 162 -23.56 -7.84 -17.94
N MET A 163 -22.27 -8.18 -18.05
CA MET A 163 -21.79 -9.48 -18.53
C MET A 163 -22.05 -10.64 -17.55
N CYS A 164 -22.18 -10.38 -16.25
CA CYS A 164 -22.50 -11.40 -15.25
C CYS A 164 -24.01 -11.66 -15.10
N PHE A 165 -24.89 -10.83 -15.70
CA PHE A 165 -26.34 -10.98 -15.67
C PHE A 165 -26.91 -11.55 -17.00
N LEU A 166 -26.08 -11.86 -17.98
CA LEU A 166 -26.42 -12.63 -19.22
C LEU A 166 -25.85 -14.02 -19.12
#